data_58f6c682df39109c37d3fe128303e833
#
_entry.id   58f6c682df39109c37d3fe128303e833
#
_cell.length_a   1.000
_cell.length_b   1.000
_cell.length_c   1.000
_cell.angle_alpha   90.00
_cell.angle_beta   90.00
_cell.angle_gamma   90.00
#
_symmetry.space_group_name_H-M   'P 1'
#
loop_
_entity.id
_entity.type
_entity.pdbx_description
1 polymer ?
#
loop_
_entity_poly.entity_id
_entity_poly.type
_entity_poly.pdbx_seq_one_letter_code
_entity_poly.pdbx_strand_id
1 'polypeptide(L)'
;MGDEVSLEELRGEAWFPSGIARSIEPAASQVPEGFESWRLHTRFDSVMMFLPTGDVESIDWWKRVIPSGGGGTRWGDPPNVEGGKIESISSSNVPTFLLTEKSGRKVIIRLLLLDEKGHGRILSKMGSEHLNGAFGGLQVGKRDLLLFFRQDEGSRADELLSSALRGGDIDEGRKICAKVGQVLGRFHTDCLAEKSQPNDERKWNDRLKSLEDRVLSNTLWRAPHSIDTLATITHRNFGLQAVHIDGDEAVITCCHDGIPNAILPKSRDYPVIRDLAAAYRSLAVLCDELGVNSEDELTLRKATFDGWISTAPKSATSSRALDGHKGGVAIWEYEQVLEEAAISQAWDRPVEQRTKWWLGHVSRIQADMYRSKTLSAVSLICAVGALLAPLMDQWLEALSDRIILTAALAGAAIGFRWLYRRRAPPPY
;
A
#
# COMPACT_ATOMS: atom_id res chain seq x y z
N MET A 1 -30.73 -29.46 8.10
CA MET A 1 -29.93 -28.90 9.17
C MET A 1 -28.51 -28.89 8.57
N GLY A 2 -28.05 -27.76 8.11
CA GLY A 2 -26.66 -27.66 7.62
C GLY A 2 -25.72 -27.90 8.80
N ASP A 3 -24.62 -28.58 8.54
CA ASP A 3 -23.57 -28.76 9.54
C ASP A 3 -23.17 -27.39 10.07
N GLU A 4 -23.19 -27.24 11.40
CA GLU A 4 -22.89 -26.00 12.08
C GLU A 4 -21.38 -25.72 11.90
N VAL A 5 -21.01 -24.77 11.01
CA VAL A 5 -19.62 -24.42 10.77
C VAL A 5 -18.98 -24.03 12.09
N SER A 6 -17.93 -24.73 12.48
CA SER A 6 -17.23 -24.46 13.72
C SER A 6 -16.03 -23.52 13.51
N LEU A 7 -15.73 -22.70 14.53
CA LEU A 7 -14.56 -21.83 14.50
C LEU A 7 -13.25 -22.64 14.35
N GLU A 8 -13.22 -23.85 14.94
CA GLU A 8 -12.03 -24.71 14.89
C GLU A 8 -11.75 -25.26 13.48
N GLU A 9 -12.79 -25.58 12.71
CA GLU A 9 -12.64 -26.00 11.31
C GLU A 9 -12.04 -24.86 10.46
N LEU A 10 -12.55 -23.63 10.64
CA LEU A 10 -12.07 -22.49 9.90
C LEU A 10 -10.64 -22.07 10.25
N ARG A 11 -10.16 -22.35 11.45
CA ARG A 11 -8.78 -22.04 11.86
C ARG A 11 -7.71 -22.75 11.05
N GLY A 12 -8.04 -23.87 10.41
CA GLY A 12 -7.17 -24.59 9.50
C GLY A 12 -7.02 -23.94 8.12
N GLU A 13 -7.91 -23.04 7.78
CA GLU A 13 -7.96 -22.42 6.46
C GLU A 13 -6.92 -21.27 6.32
N ALA A 14 -6.14 -21.29 5.24
CA ALA A 14 -5.07 -20.32 5.02
C ALA A 14 -5.59 -18.86 4.89
N TRP A 15 -6.83 -18.68 4.46
CA TRP A 15 -7.50 -17.40 4.30
C TRP A 15 -8.15 -16.89 5.59
N PHE A 16 -8.29 -17.73 6.62
CA PHE A 16 -9.01 -17.38 7.85
C PHE A 16 -8.09 -16.68 8.87
N PRO A 17 -8.52 -15.55 9.50
CA PRO A 17 -7.70 -14.77 10.43
C PRO A 17 -7.68 -15.40 11.84
N SER A 18 -7.14 -16.59 11.97
CA SER A 18 -7.14 -17.39 13.19
C SER A 18 -6.61 -16.66 14.42
N GLY A 19 -5.60 -15.79 14.25
CA GLY A 19 -4.95 -15.08 15.37
C GLY A 19 -5.79 -13.97 16.03
N ILE A 20 -6.85 -13.50 15.35
CA ILE A 20 -7.73 -12.44 15.88
C ILE A 20 -9.19 -12.87 16.03
N ALA A 21 -9.56 -14.02 15.49
CA ALA A 21 -10.92 -14.56 15.53
C ALA A 21 -11.32 -14.96 16.97
N ARG A 22 -12.51 -14.54 17.42
CA ARG A 22 -13.06 -14.86 18.74
C ARG A 22 -14.25 -15.80 18.66
N SER A 23 -15.20 -15.48 17.81
CA SER A 23 -16.40 -16.28 17.59
C SER A 23 -16.97 -16.04 16.20
N ILE A 24 -17.80 -16.96 15.74
CA ILE A 24 -18.58 -16.82 14.52
C ILE A 24 -20.06 -17.04 14.85
N GLU A 25 -20.95 -16.37 14.14
CA GLU A 25 -22.39 -16.55 14.25
C GLU A 25 -23.04 -16.44 12.87
N PRO A 26 -24.12 -17.16 12.58
CA PRO A 26 -24.88 -16.98 11.37
C PRO A 26 -25.37 -15.54 11.23
N ALA A 27 -25.26 -14.96 10.03
CA ALA A 27 -25.75 -13.62 9.77
C ALA A 27 -26.97 -13.66 8.84
N ALA A 28 -28.02 -12.96 9.22
CA ALA A 28 -29.21 -12.81 8.37
C ALA A 28 -28.93 -11.75 7.30
N SER A 29 -28.23 -12.13 6.23
CA SER A 29 -28.08 -11.28 5.05
C SER A 29 -28.45 -12.01 3.79
N GLN A 30 -28.96 -11.28 2.80
CA GLN A 30 -29.22 -11.84 1.49
C GLN A 30 -27.89 -12.17 0.82
N VAL A 31 -27.69 -13.43 0.49
CA VAL A 31 -26.46 -13.95 -0.14
C VAL A 31 -26.79 -14.62 -1.46
N PRO A 32 -25.83 -14.68 -2.39
CA PRO A 32 -25.97 -15.42 -3.62
C PRO A 32 -26.12 -16.93 -3.34
N GLU A 33 -26.75 -17.62 -4.29
CA GLU A 33 -26.80 -19.09 -4.29
C GLU A 33 -25.35 -19.63 -4.22
N GLY A 34 -25.15 -20.67 -3.41
CA GLY A 34 -23.87 -21.31 -3.19
C GLY A 34 -23.04 -20.66 -2.08
N PHE A 35 -23.61 -19.72 -1.33
CA PHE A 35 -22.96 -19.09 -0.18
C PHE A 35 -23.87 -19.04 1.05
N GLU A 36 -23.24 -18.97 2.20
CA GLU A 36 -23.85 -18.61 3.48
C GLU A 36 -23.17 -17.38 4.06
N SER A 37 -23.91 -16.56 4.79
CA SER A 37 -23.36 -15.38 5.45
C SER A 37 -23.16 -15.64 6.94
N TRP A 38 -21.98 -15.28 7.40
CA TRP A 38 -21.57 -15.40 8.79
C TRP A 38 -21.02 -14.08 9.28
N ARG A 39 -21.11 -13.82 10.58
CA ARG A 39 -20.44 -12.71 11.23
C ARG A 39 -19.26 -13.24 12.02
N LEU A 40 -18.08 -12.82 11.64
CA LEU A 40 -16.84 -13.08 12.35
C LEU A 40 -16.61 -11.96 13.37
N HIS A 41 -16.62 -12.30 14.65
CA HIS A 41 -16.21 -11.41 15.71
C HIS A 41 -14.71 -11.54 15.92
N THR A 42 -13.99 -10.44 15.72
CA THR A 42 -12.55 -10.36 15.97
C THR A 42 -12.28 -9.58 17.25
N ARG A 43 -11.03 -9.56 17.69
CA ARG A 43 -10.65 -8.70 18.82
C ARG A 43 -10.76 -7.21 18.53
N PHE A 44 -10.93 -6.82 17.25
CA PHE A 44 -10.99 -5.41 16.83
C PHE A 44 -12.39 -4.95 16.45
N ASP A 45 -13.09 -5.76 15.68
CA ASP A 45 -14.40 -5.43 15.13
C ASP A 45 -15.12 -6.69 14.65
N SER A 46 -16.36 -6.55 14.21
CA SER A 46 -17.12 -7.61 13.59
C SER A 46 -17.11 -7.46 12.08
N VAL A 47 -16.79 -8.54 11.37
CA VAL A 47 -16.66 -8.56 9.91
C VAL A 47 -17.66 -9.55 9.33
N MET A 48 -18.31 -9.18 8.21
CA MET A 48 -19.11 -10.13 7.44
C MET A 48 -18.21 -11.09 6.67
N MET A 49 -18.56 -12.35 6.72
CA MET A 49 -17.88 -13.42 6.04
C MET A 49 -18.90 -14.18 5.18
N PHE A 50 -18.47 -14.57 3.98
CA PHE A 50 -19.28 -15.35 3.06
C PHE A 50 -18.61 -16.70 2.84
N LEU A 51 -19.25 -17.77 3.29
CA LEU A 51 -18.71 -19.12 3.14
C LEU A 51 -19.37 -19.82 1.97
N PRO A 52 -18.60 -20.49 1.10
CA PRO A 52 -19.17 -21.30 0.04
C PRO A 52 -19.89 -22.52 0.61
N THR A 53 -21.06 -22.83 0.07
CA THR A 53 -21.80 -24.06 0.37
C THR A 53 -21.51 -25.09 -0.69
N GLY A 54 -20.62 -26.02 -0.41
CA GLY A 54 -20.20 -27.09 -1.32
C GLY A 54 -18.75 -26.95 -1.79
N ASP A 55 -18.39 -27.81 -2.74
CA ASP A 55 -17.04 -28.01 -3.22
C ASP A 55 -16.67 -26.94 -4.28
N VAL A 56 -15.87 -25.96 -3.88
CA VAL A 56 -15.35 -24.89 -4.77
C VAL A 56 -14.29 -25.37 -5.76
N GLU A 57 -13.76 -26.58 -5.61
CA GLU A 57 -12.87 -27.19 -6.58
C GLU A 57 -13.64 -27.87 -7.71
N SER A 58 -14.93 -28.08 -7.50
CA SER A 58 -15.84 -28.64 -8.50
C SER A 58 -16.34 -27.58 -9.48
N ILE A 59 -16.17 -27.82 -10.78
CA ILE A 59 -16.68 -26.91 -11.83
C ILE A 59 -18.21 -26.77 -11.75
N ASP A 60 -18.95 -27.79 -11.22
CA ASP A 60 -20.38 -27.73 -11.10
C ASP A 60 -20.87 -26.71 -10.06
N TRP A 61 -20.07 -26.44 -9.04
CA TRP A 61 -20.33 -25.33 -8.11
C TRP A 61 -20.30 -23.99 -8.82
N TRP A 62 -19.28 -23.76 -9.65
CA TRP A 62 -19.12 -22.51 -10.42
C TRP A 62 -20.20 -22.34 -11.49
N LYS A 63 -20.67 -23.40 -12.12
CA LYS A 63 -21.80 -23.36 -13.05
C LYS A 63 -23.10 -22.88 -12.38
N ARG A 64 -23.29 -23.13 -11.10
CA ARG A 64 -24.45 -22.62 -10.34
C ARG A 64 -24.22 -21.14 -9.94
N VAL A 65 -23.06 -20.83 -9.38
CA VAL A 65 -22.78 -19.52 -8.77
C VAL A 65 -22.64 -18.41 -9.82
N ILE A 66 -21.85 -18.62 -10.87
CA ILE A 66 -21.55 -17.58 -11.84
C ILE A 66 -22.78 -17.20 -12.69
N PRO A 67 -23.57 -18.12 -13.26
CA PRO A 67 -24.73 -17.77 -14.06
C PRO A 67 -25.92 -17.26 -13.25
N SER A 68 -26.20 -17.85 -12.08
CA SER A 68 -27.40 -17.51 -11.31
C SER A 68 -27.34 -16.11 -10.71
N GLY A 69 -26.16 -15.70 -10.25
CA GLY A 69 -25.98 -14.43 -9.54
C GLY A 69 -26.88 -14.28 -8.31
N GLY A 70 -27.71 -15.29 -8.01
CA GLY A 70 -28.85 -15.29 -7.10
C GLY A 70 -28.64 -14.49 -5.82
N GLY A 71 -29.35 -13.37 -5.66
CA GLY A 71 -29.19 -12.47 -4.51
C GLY A 71 -28.01 -11.51 -4.56
N GLY A 72 -27.08 -11.66 -5.52
CA GLY A 72 -25.96 -10.75 -5.77
C GLY A 72 -26.15 -9.91 -7.02
N THR A 73 -25.31 -8.88 -7.18
CA THR A 73 -25.26 -8.03 -8.37
C THR A 73 -24.02 -8.38 -9.19
N ARG A 74 -24.26 -8.94 -10.38
CA ARG A 74 -23.17 -9.14 -11.36
C ARG A 74 -22.81 -7.83 -12.05
N TRP A 75 -21.54 -7.74 -12.45
CA TRP A 75 -21.05 -6.63 -13.25
C TRP A 75 -19.96 -7.14 -14.22
N GLY A 76 -19.75 -6.42 -15.33
CA GLY A 76 -18.84 -6.84 -16.40
C GLY A 76 -19.28 -8.13 -17.09
N ASP A 77 -18.36 -8.80 -17.75
CA ASP A 77 -18.60 -10.01 -18.52
C ASP A 77 -18.21 -11.24 -17.69
N PRO A 78 -19.17 -12.07 -17.25
CA PRO A 78 -18.83 -13.28 -16.52
C PRO A 78 -18.10 -14.28 -17.43
N PRO A 79 -17.15 -15.06 -16.89
CA PRO A 79 -16.50 -16.11 -17.67
C PRO A 79 -17.47 -17.24 -18.01
N ASN A 80 -17.19 -17.92 -19.12
CA ASN A 80 -17.96 -19.08 -19.53
C ASN A 80 -17.44 -20.34 -18.84
N VAL A 81 -18.21 -20.86 -17.90
CA VAL A 81 -17.84 -22.07 -17.13
C VAL A 81 -18.25 -23.39 -17.80
N GLU A 82 -19.10 -23.34 -18.87
CA GLU A 82 -19.59 -24.54 -19.56
C GLU A 82 -18.45 -25.24 -20.32
N GLY A 83 -18.18 -26.50 -19.92
CA GLY A 83 -17.12 -27.31 -20.50
C GLY A 83 -15.73 -26.86 -20.18
N GLY A 84 -15.57 -25.91 -19.21
CA GLY A 84 -14.29 -25.47 -18.71
C GLY A 84 -13.71 -26.40 -17.63
N LYS A 85 -12.48 -26.10 -17.22
CA LYS A 85 -11.78 -26.73 -16.09
C LYS A 85 -11.46 -25.67 -15.05
N ILE A 86 -11.57 -26.02 -13.78
CA ILE A 86 -11.18 -25.17 -12.65
C ILE A 86 -10.04 -25.83 -11.90
N GLU A 87 -9.07 -25.05 -11.48
CA GLU A 87 -7.92 -25.49 -10.71
C GLU A 87 -7.67 -24.47 -9.59
N SER A 88 -7.48 -24.94 -8.36
CA SER A 88 -7.07 -24.08 -7.25
C SER A 88 -5.62 -23.64 -7.46
N ILE A 89 -5.38 -22.34 -7.41
CA ILE A 89 -4.03 -21.78 -7.44
C ILE A 89 -3.60 -21.60 -5.98
N SER A 90 -2.62 -22.40 -5.55
CA SER A 90 -2.01 -22.22 -4.23
C SER A 90 -1.43 -20.84 -4.11
N SER A 91 -2.07 -19.97 -3.40
CA SER A 91 -1.51 -18.65 -3.09
C SER A 91 -2.28 -17.98 -1.97
N SER A 92 -1.58 -17.16 -1.21
CA SER A 92 -2.09 -16.07 -0.39
C SER A 92 -3.38 -16.30 0.42
N ASN A 93 -3.70 -15.36 1.24
CA ASN A 93 -4.86 -15.33 2.14
C ASN A 93 -6.20 -15.13 1.39
N VAL A 94 -6.24 -15.24 0.07
CA VAL A 94 -7.45 -15.13 -0.76
C VAL A 94 -7.54 -16.36 -1.66
N PRO A 95 -8.56 -17.22 -1.50
CA PRO A 95 -8.76 -18.36 -2.39
C PRO A 95 -8.83 -17.91 -3.84
N THR A 96 -7.94 -18.45 -4.66
CA THR A 96 -7.76 -18.06 -6.05
C THR A 96 -7.81 -19.30 -6.94
N PHE A 97 -8.53 -19.19 -8.04
CA PHE A 97 -8.78 -20.30 -8.97
C PHE A 97 -8.41 -19.89 -10.39
N LEU A 98 -7.89 -20.82 -11.15
CA LEU A 98 -7.70 -20.69 -12.59
C LEU A 98 -8.84 -21.45 -13.30
N LEU A 99 -9.67 -20.71 -14.00
CA LEU A 99 -10.65 -21.27 -14.93
C LEU A 99 -10.08 -21.27 -16.33
N THR A 100 -9.97 -22.45 -16.94
CA THR A 100 -9.69 -22.59 -18.37
C THR A 100 -11.01 -22.86 -19.07
N GLU A 101 -11.52 -21.90 -19.84
CA GLU A 101 -12.74 -22.02 -20.63
C GLU A 101 -12.57 -23.05 -21.76
N LYS A 102 -13.67 -23.55 -22.31
CA LYS A 102 -13.66 -24.44 -23.49
C LYS A 102 -12.98 -23.79 -24.69
N SER A 103 -13.01 -22.48 -24.81
CA SER A 103 -12.31 -21.67 -25.81
C SER A 103 -10.80 -21.66 -25.68
N GLY A 104 -10.26 -22.13 -24.56
CA GLY A 104 -8.85 -21.99 -24.17
C GLY A 104 -8.53 -20.69 -23.44
N ARG A 105 -9.49 -19.78 -23.28
CA ARG A 105 -9.29 -18.55 -22.50
C ARG A 105 -9.07 -18.90 -21.03
N LYS A 106 -8.08 -18.28 -20.42
CA LYS A 106 -7.75 -18.45 -19.01
C LYS A 106 -8.22 -17.25 -18.19
N VAL A 107 -8.92 -17.51 -17.12
CA VAL A 107 -9.50 -16.52 -16.21
C VAL A 107 -9.08 -16.85 -14.78
N ILE A 108 -8.52 -15.87 -14.11
CA ILE A 108 -8.23 -15.94 -12.68
C ILE A 108 -9.47 -15.46 -11.93
N ILE A 109 -9.97 -16.30 -11.03
CA ILE A 109 -11.11 -16.00 -10.17
C ILE A 109 -10.61 -15.86 -8.74
N ARG A 110 -10.88 -14.72 -8.11
CA ARG A 110 -10.61 -14.50 -6.70
C ARG A 110 -11.88 -14.51 -5.90
N LEU A 111 -11.88 -15.30 -4.83
CA LEU A 111 -13.02 -15.48 -3.93
C LEU A 111 -12.76 -14.68 -2.64
N LEU A 112 -13.48 -13.56 -2.49
CA LEU A 112 -13.34 -12.65 -1.39
C LEU A 112 -14.30 -13.03 -0.25
N LEU A 113 -13.88 -13.95 0.59
CA LEU A 113 -14.70 -14.52 1.68
C LEU A 113 -14.95 -13.51 2.84
N LEU A 114 -14.11 -12.51 2.94
CA LEU A 114 -14.23 -11.45 3.94
C LEU A 114 -14.68 -10.13 3.28
N ASP A 115 -15.35 -9.31 4.06
CA ASP A 115 -15.94 -8.05 3.59
C ASP A 115 -14.93 -7.15 2.86
N GLU A 116 -15.05 -7.05 1.56
CA GLU A 116 -14.27 -6.12 0.73
C GLU A 116 -15.21 -5.07 0.09
N LYS A 117 -14.91 -3.79 0.31
CA LYS A 117 -15.79 -2.66 -0.06
C LYS A 117 -15.82 -2.31 -1.56
N GLY A 118 -15.83 -3.29 -2.44
CA GLY A 118 -16.00 -3.08 -3.88
C GLY A 118 -14.84 -2.31 -4.54
N HIS A 119 -13.63 -2.41 -4.01
CA HIS A 119 -12.45 -1.72 -4.53
C HIS A 119 -12.04 -2.25 -5.90
N GLY A 120 -12.14 -3.54 -6.14
CA GLY A 120 -11.84 -4.16 -7.43
C GLY A 120 -12.70 -3.60 -8.56
N ARG A 121 -14.01 -3.44 -8.32
CA ARG A 121 -14.93 -2.80 -9.29
C ARG A 121 -14.59 -1.34 -9.52
N ILE A 122 -14.17 -0.60 -8.49
CA ILE A 122 -13.80 0.81 -8.62
C ILE A 122 -12.55 0.95 -9.48
N LEU A 123 -11.51 0.16 -9.23
CA LEU A 123 -10.29 0.14 -10.03
C LEU A 123 -10.55 -0.25 -11.48
N SER A 124 -11.39 -1.27 -11.69
CA SER A 124 -11.80 -1.69 -13.04
C SER A 124 -12.47 -0.58 -13.85
N LYS A 125 -13.30 0.25 -13.20
CA LYS A 125 -13.99 1.36 -13.87
C LYS A 125 -13.06 2.50 -14.30
N MET A 126 -11.87 2.60 -13.75
CA MET A 126 -10.91 3.62 -14.14
C MET A 126 -10.38 3.42 -15.57
N GLY A 127 -10.39 2.17 -16.06
CA GLY A 127 -9.98 1.87 -17.44
C GLY A 127 -8.51 2.18 -17.73
N SER A 128 -7.63 2.19 -16.71
CA SER A 128 -6.21 2.38 -16.92
C SER A 128 -5.61 1.23 -17.72
N GLU A 129 -4.88 1.51 -18.77
CA GLU A 129 -4.14 0.51 -19.56
C GLU A 129 -2.95 -0.08 -18.79
N HIS A 130 -2.54 0.57 -17.72
CA HIS A 130 -1.45 0.13 -16.85
C HIS A 130 -1.91 -0.76 -15.69
N LEU A 131 -3.21 -1.08 -15.64
CA LEU A 131 -3.81 -1.93 -14.62
C LEU A 131 -4.56 -3.08 -15.27
N ASN A 132 -4.16 -4.32 -15.00
CA ASN A 132 -5.00 -5.49 -15.25
C ASN A 132 -6.10 -5.56 -14.17
N GLY A 133 -7.13 -4.73 -14.36
CA GLY A 133 -8.29 -4.69 -13.49
C GLY A 133 -9.21 -5.89 -13.70
N ALA A 134 -10.07 -6.16 -12.73
CA ALA A 134 -11.10 -7.17 -12.90
C ALA A 134 -12.04 -6.77 -14.05
N PHE A 135 -12.26 -7.66 -15.01
CA PHE A 135 -13.19 -7.41 -16.14
C PHE A 135 -14.64 -7.74 -15.78
N GLY A 136 -14.88 -8.37 -14.64
CA GLY A 136 -16.20 -8.69 -14.12
C GLY A 136 -16.14 -9.20 -12.69
N GLY A 137 -17.29 -9.42 -12.10
CA GLY A 137 -17.41 -9.93 -10.75
C GLY A 137 -18.84 -10.07 -10.23
N LEU A 138 -18.94 -10.54 -9.00
CA LEU A 138 -20.18 -10.66 -8.24
C LEU A 138 -20.06 -9.82 -6.96
N GLN A 139 -21.07 -9.01 -6.68
CA GLN A 139 -21.16 -8.19 -5.47
C GLN A 139 -22.37 -8.56 -4.62
N VAL A 140 -22.22 -8.46 -3.31
CA VAL A 140 -23.30 -8.50 -2.32
C VAL A 140 -23.43 -7.12 -1.70
N GLY A 141 -24.49 -6.40 -2.07
CA GLY A 141 -24.61 -4.99 -1.74
C GLY A 141 -23.51 -4.16 -2.38
N LYS A 142 -22.57 -3.63 -1.56
CA LYS A 142 -21.42 -2.84 -2.02
C LYS A 142 -20.08 -3.59 -1.89
N ARG A 143 -20.09 -4.89 -1.64
CA ARG A 143 -18.92 -5.71 -1.36
C ARG A 143 -18.62 -6.61 -2.54
N ASP A 144 -17.39 -6.71 -2.94
CA ASP A 144 -16.95 -7.68 -3.94
C ASP A 144 -16.91 -9.07 -3.28
N LEU A 145 -17.51 -10.05 -3.92
CA LEU A 145 -17.48 -11.46 -3.49
C LEU A 145 -16.64 -12.29 -4.45
N LEU A 146 -16.80 -12.05 -5.75
CA LEU A 146 -15.98 -12.65 -6.79
C LEU A 146 -15.42 -11.57 -7.68
N LEU A 147 -14.17 -11.74 -8.10
CA LEU A 147 -13.53 -10.90 -9.11
C LEU A 147 -12.92 -11.77 -10.19
N PHE A 148 -13.10 -11.37 -11.44
CA PHE A 148 -12.61 -12.09 -12.63
C PHE A 148 -11.53 -11.27 -13.30
N PHE A 149 -10.33 -11.85 -13.43
CA PHE A 149 -9.19 -11.23 -14.07
C PHE A 149 -8.75 -12.03 -15.28
N ARG A 150 -8.17 -11.37 -16.26
CA ARG A 150 -7.40 -12.05 -17.29
C ARG A 150 -6.13 -12.59 -16.65
N GLN A 151 -5.64 -13.71 -17.16
CA GLN A 151 -4.31 -14.17 -16.74
C GLN A 151 -3.29 -13.12 -17.20
N ASP A 152 -2.41 -12.71 -16.29
CA ASP A 152 -1.34 -11.79 -16.62
C ASP A 152 -0.33 -12.46 -17.56
N GLU A 153 0.19 -11.68 -18.51
CA GLU A 153 1.31 -12.04 -19.36
C GLU A 153 2.63 -11.57 -18.69
N GLY A 154 3.73 -12.22 -19.00
CA GLY A 154 5.02 -11.91 -18.43
C GLY A 154 5.27 -12.53 -17.04
N SER A 155 6.38 -12.14 -16.45
CA SER A 155 6.84 -12.63 -15.14
C SER A 155 6.64 -11.60 -14.07
N ARG A 156 6.41 -12.04 -12.83
CA ARG A 156 6.25 -11.14 -11.67
C ARG A 156 7.57 -10.43 -11.37
N ALA A 157 7.48 -9.15 -11.03
CA ALA A 157 8.65 -8.32 -10.75
C ALA A 157 9.46 -8.81 -9.53
N ASP A 158 8.81 -9.36 -8.49
CA ASP A 158 9.51 -9.95 -7.34
C ASP A 158 10.31 -11.21 -7.73
N GLU A 159 9.79 -12.05 -8.63
CA GLU A 159 10.48 -13.24 -9.13
C GLU A 159 11.69 -12.86 -10.00
N LEU A 160 11.48 -11.90 -10.94
CA LEU A 160 12.56 -11.40 -11.78
C LEU A 160 13.68 -10.75 -10.95
N LEU A 161 13.29 -9.89 -10.00
CA LEU A 161 14.25 -9.23 -9.12
C LEU A 161 14.99 -10.23 -8.23
N SER A 162 14.28 -11.21 -7.67
CA SER A 162 14.87 -12.30 -6.90
C SER A 162 15.92 -13.07 -7.71
N SER A 163 15.61 -13.36 -8.98
CA SER A 163 16.54 -14.06 -9.89
C SER A 163 17.77 -13.21 -10.16
N ALA A 164 17.61 -11.93 -10.48
CA ALA A 164 18.71 -11.01 -10.73
C ALA A 164 19.63 -10.87 -9.51
N LEU A 165 19.04 -10.66 -8.31
CA LEU A 165 19.80 -10.49 -7.06
C LEU A 165 20.54 -11.75 -6.63
N ARG A 166 19.94 -12.93 -6.78
CA ARG A 166 20.64 -14.21 -6.55
C ARG A 166 21.79 -14.43 -7.52
N GLY A 167 21.68 -13.91 -8.74
CA GLY A 167 22.75 -13.89 -9.74
C GLY A 167 23.83 -12.83 -9.49
N GLY A 168 23.64 -11.93 -8.50
CA GLY A 168 24.54 -10.81 -8.23
C GLY A 168 24.44 -9.67 -9.25
N ASP A 169 23.39 -9.65 -10.09
CA ASP A 169 23.18 -8.64 -11.12
C ASP A 169 22.35 -7.46 -10.61
N ILE A 170 23.01 -6.53 -9.92
CA ILE A 170 22.40 -5.31 -9.40
C ILE A 170 21.93 -4.38 -10.53
N ASP A 171 22.60 -4.37 -11.68
CA ASP A 171 22.21 -3.50 -12.79
C ASP A 171 20.89 -3.98 -13.42
N GLU A 172 20.68 -5.29 -13.55
CA GLU A 172 19.38 -5.82 -13.97
C GLU A 172 18.32 -5.56 -12.89
N GLY A 173 18.65 -5.73 -11.62
CA GLY A 173 17.77 -5.36 -10.50
C GLY A 173 17.31 -3.89 -10.57
N ARG A 174 18.22 -2.97 -10.91
CA ARG A 174 17.90 -1.54 -11.11
C ARG A 174 16.92 -1.31 -12.25
N LYS A 175 17.07 -2.03 -13.37
CA LYS A 175 16.15 -1.89 -14.51
C LYS A 175 14.76 -2.39 -14.15
N ILE A 176 14.65 -3.52 -13.46
CA ILE A 176 13.37 -4.06 -12.95
C ILE A 176 12.70 -3.04 -12.03
N CYS A 177 13.45 -2.54 -11.03
CA CYS A 177 12.95 -1.53 -10.09
C CYS A 177 12.51 -0.24 -10.79
N ALA A 178 13.24 0.22 -11.78
CA ALA A 178 12.85 1.38 -12.58
C ALA A 178 11.54 1.16 -13.35
N LYS A 179 11.35 -0.04 -13.95
CA LYS A 179 10.09 -0.40 -14.62
C LYS A 179 8.90 -0.44 -13.65
N VAL A 180 9.10 -1.01 -12.46
CA VAL A 180 8.09 -1.00 -11.38
C VAL A 180 7.70 0.44 -11.03
N GLY A 181 8.68 1.32 -10.83
CA GLY A 181 8.42 2.73 -10.59
C GLY A 181 7.66 3.40 -11.74
N GLN A 182 8.07 3.17 -12.98
CA GLN A 182 7.45 3.78 -14.17
C GLN A 182 5.99 3.38 -14.33
N VAL A 183 5.65 2.09 -14.22
CA VAL A 183 4.26 1.65 -14.33
C VAL A 183 3.41 2.20 -13.20
N LEU A 184 3.94 2.25 -11.96
CA LEU A 184 3.25 2.86 -10.84
C LEU A 184 3.00 4.35 -11.07
N GLY A 185 3.95 5.09 -11.61
CA GLY A 185 3.79 6.52 -11.92
C GLY A 185 2.73 6.78 -12.99
N ARG A 186 2.67 5.96 -14.04
CA ARG A 186 1.63 6.01 -15.09
C ARG A 186 0.26 5.72 -14.50
N PHE A 187 0.13 4.65 -13.73
CA PHE A 187 -1.10 4.31 -13.02
C PHE A 187 -1.60 5.47 -12.12
N HIS A 188 -0.69 6.11 -11.37
CA HIS A 188 -1.06 7.28 -10.57
C HIS A 188 -1.49 8.49 -11.41
N THR A 189 -0.95 8.63 -12.61
CA THR A 189 -1.37 9.68 -13.55
C THR A 189 -2.82 9.46 -13.98
N ASP A 190 -3.18 8.22 -14.32
CA ASP A 190 -4.55 7.86 -14.67
C ASP A 190 -5.50 8.06 -13.49
N CYS A 191 -5.09 7.61 -12.29
CA CYS A 191 -5.88 7.77 -11.07
C CYS A 191 -6.19 9.23 -10.75
N LEU A 192 -5.19 10.12 -10.82
CA LEU A 192 -5.36 11.54 -10.53
C LEU A 192 -6.13 12.29 -11.62
N ALA A 193 -6.07 11.83 -12.87
CA ALA A 193 -6.89 12.35 -13.96
C ALA A 193 -8.37 12.03 -13.75
N GLU A 194 -8.69 10.81 -13.29
CA GLU A 194 -10.08 10.39 -13.02
C GLU A 194 -10.64 11.08 -11.77
N LYS A 195 -9.86 11.12 -10.69
CA LYS A 195 -10.30 11.70 -9.43
C LYS A 195 -9.13 12.22 -8.61
N SER A 196 -9.19 13.47 -8.20
CA SER A 196 -8.26 14.06 -7.25
C SER A 196 -8.98 14.82 -6.15
N GLN A 197 -8.46 14.74 -4.93
CA GLN A 197 -8.97 15.45 -3.77
C GLN A 197 -7.82 16.07 -2.98
N PRO A 198 -8.05 17.21 -2.29
CA PRO A 198 -7.08 17.71 -1.34
C PRO A 198 -6.76 16.67 -0.26
N ASN A 199 -5.54 16.70 0.23
CA ASN A 199 -5.13 15.84 1.32
C ASN A 199 -5.86 16.21 2.62
N ASP A 200 -6.33 15.20 3.35
CA ASP A 200 -6.94 15.34 4.68
C ASP A 200 -5.99 14.78 5.75
N GLU A 201 -5.10 15.65 6.25
CA GLU A 201 -4.10 15.29 7.25
C GLU A 201 -4.73 14.70 8.53
N ARG A 202 -5.88 15.24 8.97
CA ARG A 202 -6.58 14.77 10.17
C ARG A 202 -7.03 13.32 10.01
N LYS A 203 -7.61 12.99 8.87
CA LYS A 203 -8.05 11.64 8.54
C LYS A 203 -6.89 10.63 8.58
N TRP A 204 -5.72 11.02 8.08
CA TRP A 204 -4.54 10.16 8.09
C TRP A 204 -3.95 9.98 9.47
N ASN A 205 -3.94 11.04 10.29
CA ASN A 205 -3.50 10.96 11.67
C ASN A 205 -4.42 10.07 12.51
N ASP A 206 -5.74 10.19 12.35
CA ASP A 206 -6.72 9.36 13.05
C ASP A 206 -6.58 7.88 12.64
N ARG A 207 -6.34 7.63 11.34
CA ARG A 207 -6.07 6.29 10.84
C ARG A 207 -4.79 5.70 11.43
N LEU A 208 -3.69 6.45 11.39
CA LEU A 208 -2.41 5.99 11.89
C LEU A 208 -2.49 5.63 13.39
N LYS A 209 -3.15 6.50 14.17
CA LYS A 209 -3.41 6.22 15.59
C LYS A 209 -4.24 4.95 15.78
N SER A 210 -5.28 4.75 14.97
CA SER A 210 -6.09 3.53 15.04
C SER A 210 -5.27 2.27 14.72
N LEU A 211 -4.31 2.34 13.80
CA LEU A 211 -3.38 1.24 13.51
C LEU A 211 -2.43 0.97 14.67
N GLU A 212 -1.83 2.01 15.24
CA GLU A 212 -0.96 1.90 16.41
C GLU A 212 -1.68 1.24 17.58
N ASP A 213 -2.90 1.66 17.89
CA ASP A 213 -3.73 1.10 18.95
C ASP A 213 -4.05 -0.40 18.69
N ARG A 214 -4.29 -0.79 17.44
CA ARG A 214 -4.63 -2.18 17.07
C ARG A 214 -3.43 -3.12 17.14
N VAL A 215 -2.28 -2.65 16.72
CA VAL A 215 -1.02 -3.42 16.77
C VAL A 215 -0.43 -3.45 18.18
N LEU A 216 -1.01 -2.70 19.13
CA LEU A 216 -0.47 -2.48 20.47
C LEU A 216 0.97 -1.95 20.42
N SER A 217 1.24 -1.09 19.46
CA SER A 217 2.53 -0.45 19.30
C SER A 217 2.73 0.57 20.43
N ASN A 218 3.82 0.44 21.15
CA ASN A 218 4.24 1.46 22.12
C ASN A 218 4.90 2.68 21.43
N THR A 219 5.00 2.65 20.11
CA THR A 219 5.59 3.72 19.33
C THR A 219 4.49 4.64 18.80
N LEU A 220 4.70 5.95 18.91
CA LEU A 220 3.79 6.96 18.39
C LEU A 220 4.52 7.78 17.35
N TRP A 221 3.98 7.80 16.14
CA TRP A 221 4.46 8.71 15.12
C TRP A 221 3.89 10.12 15.35
N ARG A 222 4.75 11.13 15.41
CA ARG A 222 4.36 12.52 15.71
C ARG A 222 4.71 13.52 14.62
N ALA A 223 5.44 13.10 13.58
CA ALA A 223 5.71 13.97 12.46
C ALA A 223 4.42 14.12 11.62
N PRO A 224 4.09 15.34 11.14
CA PRO A 224 2.91 15.57 10.35
C PRO A 224 3.02 14.90 8.97
N HIS A 225 1.89 14.52 8.39
CA HIS A 225 1.81 14.15 6.98
C HIS A 225 2.11 15.36 6.09
N SER A 226 2.61 15.11 4.88
CA SER A 226 2.75 16.15 3.87
C SER A 226 1.40 16.67 3.44
N ILE A 227 1.19 18.00 3.51
CA ILE A 227 -0.08 18.64 3.21
C ILE A 227 -0.31 18.88 1.71
N ASP A 228 0.75 18.89 0.92
CA ASP A 228 0.70 19.25 -0.52
C ASP A 228 0.58 18.00 -1.43
N THR A 229 0.04 16.90 -0.91
CA THR A 229 -0.26 15.71 -1.69
C THR A 229 -1.73 15.68 -2.06
N LEU A 230 -2.04 15.18 -3.27
CA LEU A 230 -3.41 14.90 -3.67
C LEU A 230 -3.76 13.45 -3.32
N ALA A 231 -4.94 13.27 -2.76
CA ALA A 231 -5.51 11.94 -2.54
C ALA A 231 -6.33 11.52 -3.75
N THR A 232 -6.21 10.27 -4.13
CA THR A 232 -6.95 9.63 -5.22
C THR A 232 -7.24 8.18 -4.90
N ILE A 233 -7.91 7.49 -5.81
CA ILE A 233 -8.02 6.05 -5.77
C ILE A 233 -6.62 5.48 -6.00
N THR A 234 -6.12 4.69 -5.06
CA THR A 234 -4.80 4.06 -5.14
C THR A 234 -4.95 2.55 -5.20
N HIS A 235 -3.85 1.85 -5.47
CA HIS A 235 -3.83 0.40 -5.48
C HIS A 235 -4.10 -0.20 -4.09
N ARG A 236 -3.69 0.48 -3.02
CA ARG A 236 -3.78 0.15 -1.59
C ARG A 236 -2.81 -0.92 -1.10
N ASN A 237 -2.67 -2.02 -1.82
CA ASN A 237 -1.81 -3.16 -1.49
C ASN A 237 -0.75 -3.35 -2.57
N PHE A 238 -0.07 -2.25 -2.93
CA PHE A 238 0.98 -2.30 -3.93
C PHE A 238 2.21 -3.03 -3.38
N GLY A 239 2.81 -3.86 -4.22
CA GLY A 239 4.05 -4.55 -3.95
C GLY A 239 4.66 -5.07 -5.24
N LEU A 240 5.88 -5.55 -5.20
CA LEU A 240 6.58 -6.09 -6.37
C LEU A 240 5.81 -7.24 -7.03
N GLN A 241 5.12 -8.06 -6.22
CA GLN A 241 4.29 -9.17 -6.68
C GLN A 241 3.04 -8.73 -7.47
N ALA A 242 2.67 -7.46 -7.37
CA ALA A 242 1.55 -6.90 -8.11
C ALA A 242 1.94 -6.39 -9.51
N VAL A 243 3.21 -6.45 -9.88
CA VAL A 243 3.70 -5.99 -11.17
C VAL A 243 4.16 -7.16 -12.01
N HIS A 244 3.62 -7.27 -13.22
CA HIS A 244 4.05 -8.23 -14.23
C HIS A 244 4.82 -7.48 -15.33
N ILE A 245 5.94 -8.04 -15.74
CA ILE A 245 6.85 -7.46 -16.74
C ILE A 245 6.97 -8.44 -17.90
N ASP A 246 6.68 -7.97 -19.12
CA ASP A 246 6.89 -8.67 -20.37
C ASP A 246 7.72 -7.80 -21.31
N GLY A 247 8.96 -8.15 -21.51
CA GLY A 247 9.91 -7.32 -22.26
C GLY A 247 9.99 -5.90 -21.70
N ASP A 248 9.57 -4.91 -22.49
CA ASP A 248 9.57 -3.50 -22.10
C ASP A 248 8.24 -3.03 -21.48
N GLU A 249 7.21 -3.86 -21.56
CA GLU A 249 5.91 -3.56 -20.99
C GLU A 249 5.83 -4.01 -19.52
N ALA A 250 5.06 -3.26 -18.74
CA ALA A 250 4.75 -3.61 -17.38
C ALA A 250 3.30 -3.24 -17.06
N VAL A 251 2.62 -4.13 -16.34
CA VAL A 251 1.23 -3.95 -15.93
C VAL A 251 1.08 -4.25 -14.45
N ILE A 252 0.21 -3.52 -13.78
CA ILE A 252 -0.13 -3.74 -12.37
C ILE A 252 -1.35 -4.66 -12.31
N THR A 253 -1.28 -5.70 -11.50
CA THR A 253 -2.44 -6.56 -11.21
C THR A 253 -3.12 -6.07 -9.93
N CYS A 254 -4.44 -6.02 -9.94
CA CYS A 254 -5.20 -5.69 -8.75
C CYS A 254 -5.11 -6.85 -7.73
N CYS A 255 -4.32 -6.65 -6.68
CA CYS A 255 -4.20 -7.59 -5.56
C CYS A 255 -5.16 -7.22 -4.43
N HIS A 256 -5.83 -8.23 -3.87
CA HIS A 256 -6.69 -8.09 -2.70
C HIS A 256 -6.17 -9.02 -1.60
N ASP A 257 -5.83 -8.45 -0.46
CA ASP A 257 -5.34 -9.22 0.69
C ASP A 257 -6.45 -9.65 1.66
N GLY A 258 -7.69 -9.48 1.30
CA GLY A 258 -8.84 -9.89 2.08
C GLY A 258 -9.01 -9.17 3.43
N ILE A 259 -8.20 -9.47 4.41
CA ILE A 259 -8.43 -9.10 5.81
C ILE A 259 -7.97 -7.72 6.26
N PRO A 260 -6.79 -7.19 5.92
CA PRO A 260 -6.44 -5.85 6.38
C PRO A 260 -7.48 -4.84 6.00
N ASN A 261 -8.09 -5.12 4.87
CA ASN A 261 -9.15 -4.33 4.30
C ASN A 261 -10.48 -4.48 5.04
N ALA A 262 -10.78 -5.58 5.65
CA ALA A 262 -12.00 -5.78 6.40
C ALA A 262 -11.91 -5.25 7.84
N ILE A 263 -10.74 -5.31 8.45
CA ILE A 263 -10.53 -5.02 9.87
C ILE A 263 -10.10 -3.59 10.13
N LEU A 264 -9.36 -2.98 9.19
CA LEU A 264 -8.80 -1.65 9.40
C LEU A 264 -9.71 -0.55 8.86
N PRO A 265 -9.89 0.57 9.55
CA PRO A 265 -10.68 1.68 9.04
C PRO A 265 -10.07 2.19 7.73
N LYS A 266 -10.88 2.20 6.66
CA LYS A 266 -10.39 2.50 5.32
C LYS A 266 -10.90 3.81 4.78
N SER A 267 -9.99 4.43 4.07
CA SER A 267 -10.32 5.36 3.02
C SER A 267 -10.32 4.66 1.66
N ARG A 268 -11.09 5.17 0.72
CA ARG A 268 -10.97 4.79 -0.70
C ARG A 268 -9.85 5.55 -1.38
N ASP A 269 -9.60 6.76 -0.90
CA ASP A 269 -8.68 7.71 -1.50
C ASP A 269 -7.49 7.91 -0.56
N TYR A 270 -6.29 7.72 -1.09
CA TYR A 270 -5.02 7.92 -0.39
C TYR A 270 -4.09 8.81 -1.22
N PRO A 271 -3.10 9.47 -0.61
CA PRO A 271 -2.01 10.05 -1.37
C PRO A 271 -1.26 8.97 -2.14
N VAL A 272 -0.91 9.26 -3.40
CA VAL A 272 -0.21 8.29 -4.28
C VAL A 272 1.15 7.85 -3.72
N ILE A 273 1.80 8.68 -2.90
CA ILE A 273 3.06 8.33 -2.23
C ILE A 273 2.92 7.15 -1.27
N ARG A 274 1.70 6.79 -0.87
CA ARG A 274 1.44 5.60 -0.06
C ARG A 274 1.74 4.31 -0.82
N ASP A 275 1.35 4.22 -2.08
CA ASP A 275 1.66 3.05 -2.91
C ASP A 275 3.17 2.97 -3.22
N LEU A 276 3.85 4.13 -3.36
CA LEU A 276 5.30 4.17 -3.47
C LEU A 276 5.98 3.65 -2.19
N ALA A 277 5.48 4.04 -1.02
CA ALA A 277 5.97 3.51 0.26
C ALA A 277 5.76 2.00 0.38
N ALA A 278 4.62 1.49 -0.11
CA ALA A 278 4.35 0.07 -0.16
C ALA A 278 5.32 -0.68 -1.09
N ALA A 279 5.66 -0.09 -2.26
CA ALA A 279 6.71 -0.62 -3.13
C ALA A 279 8.06 -0.73 -2.41
N TYR A 280 8.46 0.30 -1.67
CA TYR A 280 9.70 0.28 -0.89
C TYR A 280 9.68 -0.78 0.20
N ARG A 281 8.55 -0.98 0.86
CA ARG A 281 8.42 -2.03 1.87
C ARG A 281 8.56 -3.42 1.25
N SER A 282 7.87 -3.67 0.14
CA SER A 282 7.99 -4.94 -0.59
C SER A 282 9.43 -5.20 -1.06
N LEU A 283 10.11 -4.17 -1.55
CA LEU A 283 11.52 -4.25 -1.93
C LEU A 283 12.43 -4.54 -0.73
N ALA A 284 12.23 -3.84 0.40
CA ALA A 284 13.04 -4.02 1.59
C ALA A 284 12.90 -5.42 2.19
N VAL A 285 11.69 -6.00 2.18
CA VAL A 285 11.45 -7.38 2.62
C VAL A 285 12.22 -8.36 1.71
N LEU A 286 12.10 -8.20 0.40
CA LEU A 286 12.82 -9.07 -0.56
C LEU A 286 14.34 -8.95 -0.41
N CYS A 287 14.86 -7.74 -0.22
CA CYS A 287 16.30 -7.52 0.01
C CYS A 287 16.78 -8.19 1.31
N ASP A 288 16.00 -8.12 2.38
CA ASP A 288 16.30 -8.77 3.66
C ASP A 288 16.32 -10.30 3.53
N GLU A 289 15.33 -10.88 2.86
CA GLU A 289 15.25 -12.31 2.59
C GLU A 289 16.45 -12.84 1.76
N LEU A 290 16.96 -12.02 0.85
CA LEU A 290 18.08 -12.37 -0.03
C LEU A 290 19.44 -11.95 0.54
N GLY A 291 19.49 -11.29 1.70
CA GLY A 291 20.73 -10.81 2.33
C GLY A 291 21.43 -9.71 1.54
N VAL A 292 20.66 -8.88 0.82
CA VAL A 292 21.18 -7.72 0.05
C VAL A 292 21.70 -6.66 1.03
N ASN A 293 22.86 -6.11 0.76
CA ASN A 293 23.43 -5.07 1.60
C ASN A 293 22.67 -3.72 1.47
N SER A 294 22.83 -2.85 2.45
CA SER A 294 22.08 -1.58 2.52
C SER A 294 22.40 -0.59 1.40
N GLU A 295 23.59 -0.65 0.78
CA GLU A 295 23.98 0.23 -0.33
C GLU A 295 23.25 -0.19 -1.61
N ASP A 296 23.21 -1.48 -1.88
CA ASP A 296 22.48 -2.04 -3.01
C ASP A 296 20.96 -1.84 -2.83
N GLU A 297 20.41 -2.10 -1.63
CA GLU A 297 18.99 -1.79 -1.33
C GLU A 297 18.66 -0.31 -1.63
N LEU A 298 19.51 0.61 -1.18
CA LEU A 298 19.31 2.05 -1.45
C LEU A 298 19.38 2.37 -2.94
N THR A 299 20.24 1.69 -3.67
CA THR A 299 20.39 1.84 -5.13
C THR A 299 19.14 1.37 -5.86
N LEU A 300 18.54 0.24 -5.45
CA LEU A 300 17.30 -0.29 -5.99
C LEU A 300 16.10 0.61 -5.64
N ARG A 301 16.02 1.10 -4.40
CA ARG A 301 14.99 2.07 -3.97
C ARG A 301 15.05 3.35 -4.81
N LYS A 302 16.28 3.85 -5.02
CA LYS A 302 16.49 5.03 -5.88
C LYS A 302 16.03 4.77 -7.31
N ALA A 303 16.30 3.61 -7.87
CA ALA A 303 15.86 3.25 -9.21
C ALA A 303 14.31 3.21 -9.30
N THR A 304 13.62 2.65 -8.29
CA THR A 304 12.16 2.68 -8.20
C THR A 304 11.65 4.13 -8.13
N PHE A 305 12.27 4.98 -7.32
CA PHE A 305 11.91 6.39 -7.20
C PHE A 305 12.12 7.15 -8.52
N ASP A 306 13.28 7.01 -9.14
CA ASP A 306 13.60 7.68 -10.41
C ASP A 306 12.63 7.24 -11.52
N GLY A 307 12.29 5.95 -11.56
CA GLY A 307 11.25 5.42 -12.45
C GLY A 307 9.89 6.05 -12.19
N TRP A 308 9.45 6.10 -10.93
CA TRP A 308 8.17 6.67 -10.56
C TRP A 308 8.09 8.17 -10.88
N ILE A 309 9.10 8.97 -10.50
CA ILE A 309 9.10 10.41 -10.71
C ILE A 309 9.13 10.79 -12.20
N SER A 310 9.66 9.90 -13.05
CA SER A 310 9.71 10.13 -14.50
C SER A 310 8.34 10.10 -15.18
N THR A 311 7.37 9.43 -14.57
CA THR A 311 6.03 9.19 -15.15
C THR A 311 4.89 9.67 -14.26
N ALA A 312 5.14 9.88 -12.97
CA ALA A 312 4.14 10.35 -12.02
C ALA A 312 3.74 11.81 -12.27
N PRO A 313 2.51 12.22 -11.93
CA PRO A 313 2.05 13.58 -12.16
C PRO A 313 2.81 14.58 -11.28
N LYS A 314 3.10 15.76 -11.84
CA LYS A 314 3.87 16.82 -11.14
C LYS A 314 3.24 17.25 -9.83
N SER A 315 1.91 17.18 -9.71
CA SER A 315 1.19 17.47 -8.47
C SER A 315 1.55 16.52 -7.32
N ALA A 316 1.94 15.28 -7.64
CA ALA A 316 2.35 14.28 -6.65
C ALA A 316 3.87 14.32 -6.35
N THR A 317 4.68 14.90 -7.24
CA THR A 317 6.14 14.90 -7.18
C THR A 317 6.73 16.23 -6.70
N SER A 318 5.90 17.13 -6.14
CA SER A 318 6.36 18.41 -5.63
C SER A 318 7.35 18.22 -4.47
N SER A 319 8.32 19.14 -4.34
CA SER A 319 9.29 19.11 -3.24
C SER A 319 8.64 19.17 -1.85
N ARG A 320 7.42 19.68 -1.75
CA ARG A 320 6.65 19.74 -0.52
C ARG A 320 5.94 18.42 -0.23
N ALA A 321 5.43 17.75 -1.25
CA ALA A 321 4.82 16.41 -1.12
C ALA A 321 5.84 15.38 -0.62
N LEU A 322 7.08 15.49 -1.13
CA LEU A 322 8.18 14.58 -0.84
C LEU A 322 9.11 15.06 0.29
N ASP A 323 8.73 16.11 1.04
CA ASP A 323 9.58 16.68 2.09
C ASP A 323 9.76 15.69 3.25
N GLY A 324 10.90 15.02 3.29
CA GLY A 324 11.26 14.06 4.33
C GLY A 324 11.29 14.63 5.75
N HIS A 325 11.47 15.96 5.92
CA HIS A 325 11.36 16.61 7.23
C HIS A 325 9.92 16.71 7.75
N LYS A 326 8.94 16.52 6.87
CA LYS A 326 7.51 16.49 7.20
C LYS A 326 6.92 15.09 7.13
N GLY A 327 7.73 14.09 7.30
CA GLY A 327 7.31 12.71 7.18
C GLY A 327 7.49 12.16 5.76
N GLY A 328 7.14 12.89 4.71
CA GLY A 328 7.32 12.47 3.32
C GLY A 328 6.83 11.04 3.07
N VAL A 329 7.68 10.22 2.46
CA VAL A 329 7.40 8.80 2.24
C VAL A 329 7.49 7.98 3.55
N ALA A 330 8.36 8.38 4.50
CA ALA A 330 8.65 7.59 5.70
C ALA A 330 7.43 7.37 6.60
N ILE A 331 6.50 8.31 6.68
CA ILE A 331 5.27 8.13 7.48
C ILE A 331 4.36 7.05 6.85
N TRP A 332 4.36 6.96 5.52
CA TRP A 332 3.61 5.95 4.80
C TRP A 332 4.29 4.58 4.85
N GLU A 333 5.63 4.53 4.86
CA GLU A 333 6.35 3.28 5.16
C GLU A 333 6.04 2.78 6.58
N TYR A 334 5.96 3.69 7.56
CA TYR A 334 5.55 3.34 8.91
C TYR A 334 4.10 2.81 8.95
N GLU A 335 3.18 3.40 8.20
CA GLU A 335 1.82 2.86 8.05
C GLU A 335 1.84 1.43 7.48
N GLN A 336 2.65 1.16 6.45
CA GLN A 336 2.81 -0.18 5.89
C GLN A 336 3.39 -1.17 6.92
N VAL A 337 4.38 -0.75 7.70
CA VAL A 337 4.95 -1.56 8.80
C VAL A 337 3.89 -1.94 9.84
N LEU A 338 3.00 -1.03 10.18
CA LEU A 338 1.88 -1.32 11.09
C LEU A 338 0.86 -2.27 10.43
N GLU A 339 0.57 -2.10 9.14
CA GLU A 339 -0.31 -3.02 8.40
C GLU A 339 0.31 -4.43 8.34
N GLU A 340 1.60 -4.57 8.02
CA GLU A 340 2.33 -5.85 8.04
C GLU A 340 2.26 -6.53 9.42
N ALA A 341 2.46 -5.77 10.49
CA ALA A 341 2.34 -6.29 11.84
C ALA A 341 0.90 -6.72 12.17
N ALA A 342 -0.10 -5.97 11.71
CA ALA A 342 -1.50 -6.33 11.89
C ALA A 342 -1.87 -7.60 11.11
N ILE A 343 -1.35 -7.76 9.89
CA ILE A 343 -1.48 -8.95 9.06
C ILE A 343 -0.85 -10.15 9.78
N SER A 344 0.39 -10.02 10.24
CA SER A 344 1.07 -11.10 10.97
C SER A 344 0.27 -11.55 12.18
N GLN A 345 -0.29 -10.62 12.95
CA GLN A 345 -1.16 -10.93 14.09
C GLN A 345 -2.47 -11.60 13.65
N ALA A 346 -3.06 -11.18 12.53
CA ALA A 346 -4.33 -11.73 12.06
C ALA A 346 -4.20 -13.22 11.68
N TRP A 347 -3.08 -13.61 11.10
CA TRP A 347 -2.80 -14.99 10.71
C TRP A 347 -1.94 -15.79 11.70
N ASP A 348 -1.77 -15.28 12.91
CA ASP A 348 -0.93 -15.90 13.95
C ASP A 348 0.47 -16.26 13.42
N ARG A 349 1.04 -15.35 12.63
CA ARG A 349 2.38 -15.50 12.04
C ARG A 349 3.38 -14.63 12.79
N PRO A 350 4.64 -15.03 12.86
CA PRO A 350 5.68 -14.19 13.44
C PRO A 350 5.84 -12.92 12.59
N VAL A 351 5.92 -11.77 13.27
CA VAL A 351 6.25 -10.50 12.60
C VAL A 351 7.65 -10.60 12.02
N GLU A 352 7.83 -10.18 10.79
CA GLU A 352 9.11 -10.21 10.10
C GLU A 352 10.19 -9.38 10.80
N GLN A 353 11.46 -9.78 10.62
CA GLN A 353 12.59 -9.14 11.29
C GLN A 353 12.72 -7.66 10.91
N ARG A 354 12.55 -7.35 9.63
CA ARG A 354 12.61 -5.97 9.13
C ARG A 354 11.50 -5.08 9.71
N THR A 355 10.30 -5.61 9.84
CA THR A 355 9.15 -4.94 10.47
C THR A 355 9.41 -4.69 11.96
N LYS A 356 9.94 -5.69 12.68
CA LYS A 356 10.36 -5.51 14.10
C LYS A 356 11.44 -4.45 14.24
N TRP A 357 12.43 -4.46 13.35
CA TRP A 357 13.49 -3.46 13.35
C TRP A 357 12.91 -2.04 13.20
N TRP A 358 12.01 -1.85 12.22
CA TRP A 358 11.38 -0.56 11.98
C TRP A 358 10.60 -0.06 13.20
N LEU A 359 9.75 -0.91 13.79
CA LEU A 359 8.98 -0.60 15.00
C LEU A 359 9.89 -0.22 16.17
N GLY A 360 11.01 -0.90 16.34
CA GLY A 360 12.01 -0.58 17.38
C GLY A 360 12.76 0.73 17.15
N HIS A 361 12.82 1.24 15.91
CA HIS A 361 13.62 2.42 15.55
C HIS A 361 12.78 3.69 15.27
N VAL A 362 11.45 3.63 15.34
CA VAL A 362 10.55 4.78 15.08
C VAL A 362 10.96 6.02 15.90
N SER A 363 11.25 5.86 17.17
CA SER A 363 11.66 6.97 18.04
C SER A 363 12.97 7.61 17.58
N ARG A 364 13.93 6.82 17.10
CA ARG A 364 15.20 7.31 16.56
C ARG A 364 15.02 8.06 15.25
N ILE A 365 14.25 7.50 14.33
CA ILE A 365 13.92 8.14 13.05
C ILE A 365 13.26 9.50 13.29
N GLN A 366 12.29 9.57 14.20
CA GLN A 366 11.63 10.83 14.56
C GLN A 366 12.58 11.81 15.25
N ALA A 367 13.48 11.34 16.13
CA ALA A 367 14.46 12.19 16.78
C ALA A 367 15.40 12.86 15.76
N ASP A 368 15.82 12.14 14.73
CA ASP A 368 16.66 12.68 13.65
C ASP A 368 15.91 13.71 12.81
N MET A 369 14.62 13.47 12.52
CA MET A 369 13.76 14.47 11.87
C MET A 369 13.60 15.73 12.74
N TYR A 370 13.43 15.55 14.06
CA TYR A 370 13.25 16.66 15.00
C TYR A 370 14.53 17.50 15.15
N ARG A 371 15.69 16.85 15.23
CA ARG A 371 17.01 17.52 15.24
C ARG A 371 17.22 18.35 13.98
N SER A 372 16.77 17.86 12.85
CA SER A 372 16.83 18.63 11.61
C SER A 372 15.96 19.88 11.64
N LYS A 373 14.78 19.84 12.27
CA LYS A 373 13.90 21.02 12.43
C LYS A 373 14.55 22.13 13.26
N THR A 374 15.42 21.81 14.23
CA THR A 374 16.14 22.83 15.00
C THR A 374 17.06 23.68 14.11
N LEU A 375 17.69 23.07 13.10
CA LEU A 375 18.50 23.81 12.12
C LEU A 375 17.66 24.83 11.33
N SER A 376 16.43 24.45 10.95
CA SER A 376 15.50 25.37 10.27
C SER A 376 15.06 26.51 11.18
N ALA A 377 14.80 26.24 12.47
CA ALA A 377 14.43 27.25 13.44
C ALA A 377 15.58 28.24 13.67
N VAL A 378 16.81 27.74 13.86
CA VAL A 378 18.00 28.58 14.01
C VAL A 378 18.25 29.42 12.76
N SER A 379 18.11 28.84 11.56
CA SER A 379 18.17 29.55 10.30
C SER A 379 17.19 30.74 10.25
N LEU A 380 15.95 30.52 10.68
CA LEU A 380 14.91 31.56 10.72
C LEU A 380 15.27 32.66 11.73
N ILE A 381 15.71 32.30 12.92
CA ILE A 381 16.14 33.26 13.95
C ILE A 381 17.29 34.11 13.43
N CYS A 382 18.30 33.50 12.81
CA CYS A 382 19.42 34.23 12.20
C CYS A 382 18.94 35.14 11.05
N ALA A 383 17.99 34.70 10.23
CA ALA A 383 17.46 35.54 9.15
C ALA A 383 16.69 36.75 9.70
N VAL A 384 15.86 36.57 10.71
CA VAL A 384 15.14 37.66 11.39
C VAL A 384 16.15 38.59 12.08
N GLY A 385 17.15 38.04 12.75
CA GLY A 385 18.25 38.83 13.34
C GLY A 385 19.01 39.68 12.31
N ALA A 386 19.31 39.13 11.13
CA ALA A 386 19.94 39.85 10.04
C ALA A 386 19.08 41.03 9.51
N LEU A 387 17.75 40.85 9.49
CA LEU A 387 16.83 41.93 9.09
C LEU A 387 16.70 43.04 10.17
N LEU A 388 16.85 42.68 11.43
CA LEU A 388 16.74 43.64 12.55
C LEU A 388 18.07 44.32 12.90
N ALA A 389 19.23 43.71 12.61
CA ALA A 389 20.53 44.24 12.95
C ALA A 389 20.80 45.66 12.44
N PRO A 390 20.39 46.07 11.21
CA PRO A 390 20.52 47.45 10.75
C PRO A 390 19.73 48.47 11.57
N LEU A 391 18.67 48.04 12.26
CA LEU A 391 17.81 48.91 13.06
C LEU A 391 18.25 49.04 14.52
N MET A 392 19.34 48.35 14.91
CA MET A 392 19.87 48.36 16.28
C MET A 392 20.84 49.50 16.53
N ASP A 393 20.47 50.72 16.17
CA ASP A 393 21.30 51.94 16.34
C ASP A 393 21.55 52.26 17.81
N GLN A 394 20.64 51.94 18.70
CA GLN A 394 20.79 52.15 20.15
C GLN A 394 21.81 51.23 20.82
N TRP A 395 22.16 50.10 20.21
CA TRP A 395 23.02 49.07 20.77
C TRP A 395 24.35 48.94 20.04
N LEU A 396 24.39 49.34 18.79
CA LEU A 396 25.55 49.29 17.91
C LEU A 396 25.77 50.67 17.27
N GLU A 397 26.63 51.48 17.88
CA GLU A 397 26.87 52.84 17.46
C GLU A 397 27.58 52.94 16.09
N ALA A 398 28.55 52.04 15.84
CA ALA A 398 29.25 52.00 14.59
C ALA A 398 28.48 51.33 13.47
N LEU A 399 28.38 51.98 12.30
CA LEU A 399 27.75 51.39 11.10
C LEU A 399 28.44 50.12 10.64
N SER A 400 29.78 50.05 10.80
CA SER A 400 30.57 48.86 10.49
C SER A 400 30.14 47.65 11.25
N ASP A 401 29.81 47.77 12.55
CA ASP A 401 29.45 46.67 13.41
C ASP A 401 28.06 46.12 13.05
N ARG A 402 27.13 47.01 12.64
CA ARG A 402 25.81 46.62 12.12
C ARG A 402 25.94 45.85 10.81
N ILE A 403 26.81 46.28 9.91
CA ILE A 403 27.07 45.60 8.63
C ILE A 403 27.69 44.21 8.89
N ILE A 404 28.68 44.13 9.77
CA ILE A 404 29.34 42.86 10.12
C ILE A 404 28.35 41.89 10.76
N LEU A 405 27.56 42.36 11.72
CA LEU A 405 26.54 41.53 12.38
C LEU A 405 25.47 41.03 11.37
N THR A 406 24.99 41.94 10.52
CA THR A 406 24.04 41.59 9.46
C THR A 406 24.61 40.52 8.54
N ALA A 407 25.84 40.69 8.06
CA ALA A 407 26.50 39.72 7.18
C ALA A 407 26.74 38.37 7.87
N ALA A 408 27.16 38.38 9.14
CA ALA A 408 27.36 37.17 9.93
C ALA A 408 26.06 36.38 10.15
N LEU A 409 24.96 37.05 10.52
CA LEU A 409 23.67 36.47 10.71
C LEU A 409 23.07 35.95 9.39
N ALA A 410 23.19 36.68 8.29
CA ALA A 410 22.76 36.22 6.97
C ALA A 410 23.55 34.99 6.51
N GLY A 411 24.89 35.01 6.70
CA GLY A 411 25.71 33.82 6.42
C GLY A 411 25.35 32.63 7.25
N ALA A 412 25.10 32.81 8.56
CA ALA A 412 24.60 31.74 9.44
C ALA A 412 23.24 31.22 9.01
N ALA A 413 22.30 32.10 8.66
CA ALA A 413 20.97 31.70 8.17
C ALA A 413 21.08 30.85 6.92
N ILE A 414 21.90 31.24 5.95
CA ILE A 414 22.14 30.45 4.72
C ILE A 414 22.80 29.11 5.05
N GLY A 415 23.84 29.11 5.90
CA GLY A 415 24.57 27.91 6.31
C GLY A 415 23.67 26.89 7.02
N PHE A 416 22.85 27.32 7.99
CA PHE A 416 21.91 26.46 8.68
C PHE A 416 20.80 25.96 7.75
N ARG A 417 20.33 26.78 6.81
CA ARG A 417 19.35 26.37 5.80
C ARG A 417 19.91 25.34 4.83
N TRP A 418 21.18 25.51 4.44
CA TRP A 418 21.86 24.51 3.61
C TRP A 418 22.06 23.20 4.35
N LEU A 419 22.49 23.21 5.61
CA LEU A 419 22.63 22.04 6.45
C LEU A 419 21.27 21.31 6.64
N TYR A 420 20.20 22.08 6.87
CA TYR A 420 18.84 21.53 6.95
C TYR A 420 18.47 20.78 5.69
N ARG A 421 18.66 21.38 4.52
CA ARG A 421 18.36 20.75 3.23
C ARG A 421 19.21 19.50 2.99
N ARG A 422 20.50 19.56 3.33
CA ARG A 422 21.43 18.44 3.15
C ARG A 422 21.12 17.25 4.07
N ARG A 423 20.48 17.49 5.22
CA ARG A 423 20.06 16.45 6.18
C ARG A 423 18.65 15.96 5.94
N ALA A 424 17.94 16.45 4.94
CA ALA A 424 16.65 15.91 4.59
C ALA A 424 16.78 14.42 4.25
N PRO A 425 15.99 13.54 4.86
CA PRO A 425 15.95 12.16 4.43
C PRO A 425 15.62 12.12 2.92
N PRO A 426 16.31 11.27 2.15
CA PRO A 426 15.97 11.11 0.75
C PRO A 426 14.55 10.57 0.63
N PRO A 427 13.84 10.87 -0.46
CA PRO A 427 12.48 10.36 -0.70
C PRO A 427 12.46 8.88 -1.16
N TYR A 428 13.58 8.16 -1.01
CA TYR A 428 13.80 6.77 -1.39
C TYR A 428 14.61 6.01 -0.34
#